data_4e2da8d284c0ee062b146e11ec2f4307
#
_entry.id   4e2da8d284c0ee062b146e11ec2f4307
#
_cell.length_a   1.000
_cell.length_b   1.000
_cell.length_c   1.000
_cell.angle_alpha   90.00
_cell.angle_beta   90.00
_cell.angle_gamma   90.00
#
_symmetry.space_group_name_H-M   'P 1'
#
loop_
_entity.id
_entity.type
_entity.pdbx_description
1 polymer ?
#
loop_
_entity_poly.entity_id
_entity_poly.type
_entity_poly.pdbx_seq_one_letter_code
_entity_poly.pdbx_strand_id
1 'polypeptide(L)'
;MFVNRVNGKSRLIIAIFLATTGWLSAKESKPNVILILTDDQGYGPIGRHGDVNIKTPQMDRLHEDSIRFTNFHVQPNCAPTRAMLMTGRPPLKNGVWATIRGRSLLKRGESTLADSFKAGGYKTALFGKWHLGDNYPFRPQDRGFEEVLVHGGGGAGNIQDYWANNYFDDHYQHNGEWKKFKGYCTDIWFAEAMKYIEKNKANPFFVMISTNAPHLPLVAPKSYIDAYKDKPALRTPGTAEFYAMVTNIDDNLGRLRARLKTLDLEQNTILIFMSDNGSLLRYATWNANMSGGKGSTLDGGHRVPFFLSWPGTLSGGRDIDALTSGMDLRPTLVELCRLKMVPRAEEDGKSLVSLIGGDTPDWVDRVICLDLQKQQQTPAKESPHVVMQGNWRWLNEKLYNIDIDPSQKNDVKAKHPQRARAMQAAYDSWWPIVNPKNPAAGHEILIGSDRENPTTLTTHDISGEVAWNHDQVLAGFRATGYWEIEVAQTGEYEFALRRYPAEAAKPILGTIPVPDKLKSFHYFTKHYKYAETHERSKALPVSSASLKIGSFGAERNLPGKTLASADYQVNAQGEVLAVKFTANLKAGITKLEASFSDKAGKHLTAPYYITVTRK
;
A
#
# COMPACT_ATOMS: atom_id res chain seq x y z
N MET A 1 14.50 -26.82 89.32
CA MET A 1 13.79 -25.62 89.80
C MET A 1 13.77 -24.59 88.70
N PHE A 2 12.56 -24.22 88.28
CA PHE A 2 12.14 -23.08 87.42
C PHE A 2 12.91 -22.83 86.13
N VAL A 3 12.38 -23.19 84.94
CA VAL A 3 11.37 -22.51 84.06
C VAL A 3 11.70 -21.05 83.77
N ASN A 4 12.03 -20.73 82.54
CA ASN A 4 11.27 -19.73 81.78
C ASN A 4 11.46 -19.85 80.25
N ARG A 5 10.34 -20.03 79.57
CA ARG A 5 10.16 -19.91 78.11
C ARG A 5 10.30 -18.47 77.68
N VAL A 6 10.95 -18.21 76.53
CA VAL A 6 10.62 -17.04 75.70
C VAL A 6 10.42 -17.48 74.25
N ASN A 7 9.19 -17.35 73.82
CA ASN A 7 8.74 -17.51 72.44
C ASN A 7 9.24 -16.33 71.56
N GLY A 8 10.01 -16.62 70.55
CA GLY A 8 10.37 -15.67 69.48
C GLY A 8 9.74 -16.14 68.17
N LYS A 9 8.55 -15.64 67.81
CA LYS A 9 7.95 -15.82 66.50
C LYS A 9 8.67 -14.91 65.51
N SER A 10 9.55 -15.44 64.68
CA SER A 10 10.08 -14.78 63.48
C SER A 10 8.94 -14.65 62.44
N ARG A 11 8.44 -13.46 62.24
CA ARG A 11 7.53 -13.13 61.14
C ARG A 11 8.41 -12.98 59.88
N LEU A 12 8.32 -13.99 59.00
CA LEU A 12 8.83 -13.91 57.64
C LEU A 12 7.94 -12.94 56.86
N ILE A 13 8.43 -11.73 56.60
CA ILE A 13 7.75 -10.77 55.73
C ILE A 13 8.07 -11.22 54.29
N ILE A 14 7.10 -11.92 53.68
CA ILE A 14 7.11 -12.17 52.23
C ILE A 14 6.71 -10.84 51.57
N ALA A 15 7.68 -10.09 51.10
CA ALA A 15 7.48 -8.98 50.19
C ALA A 15 7.16 -9.56 48.81
N ILE A 16 5.87 -9.76 48.53
CA ILE A 16 5.41 -10.07 47.17
C ILE A 16 5.60 -8.80 46.36
N PHE A 17 6.59 -8.81 45.48
CA PHE A 17 6.73 -7.80 44.43
C PHE A 17 5.58 -7.94 43.44
N LEU A 18 4.52 -7.20 43.68
CA LEU A 18 3.48 -6.90 42.69
C LEU A 18 4.01 -5.80 41.74
N ALA A 19 4.85 -6.18 40.80
CA ALA A 19 5.44 -5.27 39.82
C ALA A 19 5.02 -5.59 38.38
N THR A 20 3.74 -5.89 38.14
CA THR A 20 3.30 -6.18 36.75
C THR A 20 1.95 -5.60 36.34
N THR A 21 1.35 -4.68 37.08
CA THR A 21 0.08 -4.04 36.67
C THR A 21 0.09 -2.52 36.61
N GLY A 22 1.26 -1.88 36.71
CA GLY A 22 1.38 -0.42 36.78
C GLY A 22 1.32 0.32 35.46
N TRP A 23 1.35 -0.35 34.32
CA TRP A 23 1.55 0.31 33.01
C TRP A 23 0.28 0.92 32.39
N LEU A 24 -0.89 0.53 32.82
CA LEU A 24 -2.17 0.93 32.22
C LEU A 24 -3.04 1.81 33.13
N SER A 25 -2.55 2.24 34.30
CA SER A 25 -3.38 2.93 35.31
C SER A 25 -3.33 4.47 35.27
N ALA A 26 -2.65 5.08 34.32
CA ALA A 26 -2.49 6.56 34.29
C ALA A 26 -2.92 7.15 32.95
N LYS A 27 -4.19 7.22 32.71
CA LYS A 27 -4.98 8.19 31.94
C LYS A 27 -6.23 7.54 31.36
N GLU A 28 -7.40 8.03 31.78
CA GLU A 28 -8.70 7.65 31.21
C GLU A 28 -8.88 8.08 29.73
N SER A 29 -7.97 8.88 29.17
CA SER A 29 -8.06 9.33 27.78
C SER A 29 -7.45 8.33 26.81
N LYS A 30 -8.22 7.95 25.79
CA LYS A 30 -7.74 7.14 24.65
C LYS A 30 -6.57 7.85 23.96
N PRO A 31 -5.45 7.14 23.63
CA PRO A 31 -4.34 7.77 22.92
C PRO A 31 -4.72 8.10 21.47
N ASN A 32 -4.17 9.16 20.92
CA ASN A 32 -4.17 9.37 19.48
C ASN A 32 -3.20 8.39 18.81
N VAL A 33 -3.44 8.08 17.54
CA VAL A 33 -2.53 7.24 16.76
C VAL A 33 -2.23 7.91 15.43
N ILE A 34 -0.95 8.02 15.11
CA ILE A 34 -0.46 8.47 13.80
C ILE A 34 0.44 7.37 13.24
N LEU A 35 0.08 6.85 12.07
CA LEU A 35 0.87 5.90 11.30
C LEU A 35 1.46 6.60 10.07
N ILE A 36 2.79 6.77 10.03
CA ILE A 36 3.51 7.24 8.85
C ILE A 36 4.04 6.02 8.11
N LEU A 37 3.57 5.83 6.87
CA LEU A 37 3.94 4.71 6.00
C LEU A 37 4.57 5.26 4.73
N THR A 38 5.89 5.05 4.55
CA THR A 38 6.60 5.44 3.33
C THR A 38 6.52 4.34 2.27
N ASP A 39 6.56 4.72 0.99
CA ASP A 39 6.43 3.81 -0.16
C ASP A 39 7.80 3.56 -0.79
N ASP A 40 8.26 2.31 -0.79
CA ASP A 40 9.53 1.89 -1.40
C ASP A 40 10.82 2.44 -0.76
N GLN A 41 10.78 2.96 0.46
CA GLN A 41 11.98 3.49 1.12
C GLN A 41 12.95 2.36 1.50
N GLY A 42 12.43 1.28 2.10
CA GLY A 42 13.24 0.21 2.66
C GLY A 42 13.88 0.54 4.00
N TYR A 43 14.69 -0.40 4.51
CA TYR A 43 15.33 -0.31 5.83
C TYR A 43 16.49 0.67 5.86
N GLY A 44 17.34 0.66 4.82
CA GLY A 44 18.67 1.26 4.84
C GLY A 44 18.72 2.80 4.83
N PRO A 45 17.89 3.52 4.01
CA PRO A 45 18.06 4.97 3.80
C PRO A 45 17.59 5.81 4.99
N ILE A 46 18.27 5.68 6.11
CA ILE A 46 18.12 6.45 7.38
C ILE A 46 19.52 6.59 7.98
N GLY A 47 19.89 7.78 8.46
CA GLY A 47 21.22 8.05 9.03
C GLY A 47 21.57 7.09 10.17
N ARG A 48 20.67 6.87 11.12
CA ARG A 48 20.86 5.91 12.24
C ARG A 48 20.97 4.44 11.83
N HIS A 49 20.56 4.09 10.62
CA HIS A 49 20.77 2.75 10.05
C HIS A 49 22.12 2.63 9.30
N GLY A 50 22.96 3.65 9.38
CA GLY A 50 24.33 3.64 8.86
C GLY A 50 24.48 4.20 7.45
N ASP A 51 23.46 4.82 6.87
CA ASP A 51 23.59 5.53 5.60
C ASP A 51 24.26 6.89 5.79
N VAL A 52 25.54 6.98 5.45
CA VAL A 52 26.35 8.21 5.58
C VAL A 52 26.04 9.27 4.52
N ASN A 53 25.31 8.91 3.47
CA ASN A 53 25.03 9.80 2.35
C ASN A 53 23.72 10.56 2.54
N ILE A 54 22.79 10.07 3.35
CA ILE A 54 21.48 10.67 3.55
C ILE A 54 21.47 11.65 4.73
N LYS A 55 20.54 12.59 4.71
CA LYS A 55 20.26 13.49 5.83
C LYS A 55 18.83 13.27 6.32
N THR A 56 18.71 12.62 7.48
CA THR A 56 17.42 12.30 8.12
C THR A 56 17.41 12.63 9.61
N PRO A 57 17.71 13.87 10.02
CA PRO A 57 17.86 14.21 11.44
C PRO A 57 16.58 14.01 12.25
N GLN A 58 15.40 14.10 11.65
CA GLN A 58 14.13 13.93 12.35
C GLN A 58 13.77 12.44 12.51
N MET A 59 14.03 11.61 11.50
CA MET A 59 13.93 10.15 11.60
C MET A 59 14.96 9.61 12.60
N ASP A 60 16.18 10.15 12.59
CA ASP A 60 17.25 9.80 13.52
C ASP A 60 16.84 10.11 14.97
N ARG A 61 16.23 11.27 15.21
CA ARG A 61 15.68 11.61 16.52
C ARG A 61 14.48 10.73 16.90
N LEU A 62 13.58 10.46 15.96
CA LEU A 62 12.46 9.53 16.22
C LEU A 62 12.98 8.12 16.55
N HIS A 63 14.02 7.65 15.87
CA HIS A 63 14.71 6.41 16.18
C HIS A 63 15.21 6.38 17.63
N GLU A 64 15.82 7.49 18.11
CA GLU A 64 16.29 7.61 19.50
C GLU A 64 15.13 7.61 20.51
N ASP A 65 14.02 8.28 20.17
CA ASP A 65 12.85 8.45 21.03
C ASP A 65 11.88 7.24 21.02
N SER A 66 12.16 6.19 20.23
CA SER A 66 11.25 5.07 19.99
C SER A 66 11.69 3.75 20.62
N ILE A 67 10.71 2.85 20.79
CA ILE A 67 10.94 1.42 20.78
C ILE A 67 11.06 1.00 19.32
N ARG A 68 12.15 0.31 18.96
CA ARG A 68 12.45 -0.09 17.59
C ARG A 68 12.39 -1.60 17.45
N PHE A 69 11.62 -2.08 16.47
CA PHE A 69 11.58 -3.49 16.13
C PHE A 69 12.57 -3.73 14.99
N THR A 70 13.74 -4.25 15.32
CA THR A 70 14.86 -4.37 14.37
C THR A 70 14.72 -5.55 13.41
N ASN A 71 13.83 -6.50 13.71
CA ASN A 71 13.53 -7.69 12.90
C ASN A 71 12.03 -7.71 12.53
N PHE A 72 11.56 -6.58 11.94
CA PHE A 72 10.17 -6.38 11.53
C PHE A 72 10.02 -6.58 10.03
N HIS A 73 9.10 -7.47 9.65
CA HIS A 73 8.93 -7.93 8.27
C HIS A 73 7.54 -7.64 7.72
N VAL A 74 7.51 -7.21 6.46
CA VAL A 74 6.30 -6.94 5.68
C VAL A 74 6.33 -7.76 4.39
N GLN A 75 5.38 -7.58 3.50
CA GLN A 75 5.45 -8.19 2.17
C GLN A 75 6.47 -7.43 1.29
N PRO A 76 7.08 -8.08 0.30
CA PRO A 76 8.05 -7.44 -0.57
C PRO A 76 7.45 -6.46 -1.60
N ASN A 77 6.14 -6.19 -1.53
CA ASN A 77 5.39 -5.29 -2.42
C ASN A 77 4.32 -4.49 -1.65
N CYS A 78 3.98 -3.30 -2.19
CA CYS A 78 3.14 -2.29 -1.55
C CYS A 78 1.71 -2.75 -1.23
N ALA A 79 0.85 -3.11 -2.21
CA ALA A 79 -0.54 -3.48 -1.94
C ALA A 79 -0.67 -4.68 -0.98
N PRO A 80 0.08 -5.79 -1.14
CA PRO A 80 0.09 -6.89 -0.19
C PRO A 80 0.44 -6.48 1.24
N THR A 81 1.47 -5.62 1.43
CA THR A 81 1.81 -5.09 2.75
C THR A 81 0.68 -4.24 3.32
N ARG A 82 0.13 -3.31 2.52
CA ARG A 82 -0.93 -2.41 2.98
C ARG A 82 -2.17 -3.17 3.43
N ALA A 83 -2.58 -4.20 2.68
CA ALA A 83 -3.65 -5.10 3.07
C ALA A 83 -3.30 -5.88 4.36
N MET A 84 -2.07 -6.37 4.50
CA MET A 84 -1.60 -7.07 5.69
C MET A 84 -1.66 -6.18 6.94
N LEU A 85 -1.19 -4.92 6.85
CA LEU A 85 -1.24 -3.94 7.95
C LEU A 85 -2.69 -3.62 8.35
N MET A 86 -3.56 -3.40 7.35
CA MET A 86 -4.95 -3.06 7.61
C MET A 86 -5.74 -4.23 8.18
N THR A 87 -5.39 -5.44 7.81
CA THR A 87 -6.18 -6.62 8.14
C THR A 87 -5.60 -7.51 9.24
N GLY A 88 -4.32 -7.46 9.55
CA GLY A 88 -3.64 -8.41 10.43
C GLY A 88 -3.57 -9.82 9.83
N ARG A 89 -3.67 -9.98 8.49
CA ARG A 89 -3.76 -11.27 7.80
C ARG A 89 -2.80 -11.37 6.61
N PRO A 90 -2.35 -12.59 6.26
CA PRO A 90 -1.52 -12.81 5.07
C PRO A 90 -2.27 -12.42 3.79
N PRO A 91 -1.55 -11.96 2.74
CA PRO A 91 -2.12 -11.54 1.46
C PRO A 91 -3.06 -12.54 0.80
N LEU A 92 -2.73 -13.83 0.84
CA LEU A 92 -3.55 -14.88 0.25
C LEU A 92 -4.91 -15.06 0.96
N LYS A 93 -4.98 -14.80 2.26
CA LYS A 93 -6.25 -14.81 3.02
C LYS A 93 -7.08 -13.56 2.77
N ASN A 94 -6.45 -12.37 2.78
CA ASN A 94 -7.15 -11.10 2.60
C ASN A 94 -7.43 -10.75 1.13
N GLY A 95 -6.87 -11.53 0.17
CA GLY A 95 -7.11 -11.43 -1.25
C GLY A 95 -6.17 -10.50 -2.02
N VAL A 96 -5.22 -9.82 -1.35
CA VAL A 96 -4.33 -8.85 -1.99
C VAL A 96 -2.92 -9.43 -2.09
N TRP A 97 -2.64 -10.20 -3.11
CA TRP A 97 -1.31 -10.82 -3.33
C TRP A 97 -0.52 -10.23 -4.49
N ALA A 98 -1.10 -9.26 -5.22
CA ALA A 98 -0.45 -8.57 -6.32
C ALA A 98 -0.76 -7.06 -6.25
N THR A 99 -0.14 -6.29 -7.14
CA THR A 99 -0.30 -4.82 -7.20
C THR A 99 -1.16 -4.34 -8.36
N ILE A 100 -1.58 -5.24 -9.26
CA ILE A 100 -2.41 -5.01 -10.46
C ILE A 100 -3.30 -6.21 -10.73
N ARG A 101 -4.04 -6.20 -11.84
CA ARG A 101 -4.88 -7.32 -12.33
C ARG A 101 -6.05 -7.66 -11.42
N GLY A 102 -6.63 -6.66 -10.74
CA GLY A 102 -7.70 -6.87 -9.77
C GLY A 102 -7.28 -7.61 -8.50
N ARG A 103 -5.98 -7.90 -8.31
CA ARG A 103 -5.43 -8.59 -7.13
C ARG A 103 -4.77 -7.62 -6.14
N SER A 104 -4.98 -6.32 -6.32
CA SER A 104 -4.76 -5.25 -5.36
C SER A 104 -6.05 -4.82 -4.63
N LEU A 105 -7.20 -5.32 -5.03
CA LEU A 105 -8.49 -5.01 -4.40
C LEU A 105 -8.63 -5.76 -3.07
N LEU A 106 -8.85 -5.04 -1.97
CA LEU A 106 -9.04 -5.66 -0.67
C LEU A 106 -10.37 -6.42 -0.62
N LYS A 107 -10.30 -7.73 -0.47
CA LYS A 107 -11.48 -8.62 -0.51
C LYS A 107 -12.65 -8.06 0.30
N ARG A 108 -13.85 -8.10 -0.29
CA ARG A 108 -15.09 -7.74 0.42
C ARG A 108 -15.28 -8.63 1.64
N GLY A 109 -15.77 -8.08 2.72
CA GLY A 109 -15.91 -8.82 3.99
C GLY A 109 -14.67 -8.78 4.89
N GLU A 110 -13.51 -8.31 4.41
CA GLU A 110 -12.40 -7.99 5.30
C GLU A 110 -12.68 -6.70 6.07
N SER A 111 -12.51 -6.71 7.38
CA SER A 111 -12.52 -5.50 8.20
C SER A 111 -11.09 -4.96 8.35
N THR A 112 -10.96 -3.66 8.39
CA THR A 112 -9.66 -2.99 8.47
C THR A 112 -9.34 -2.49 9.89
N LEU A 113 -8.09 -2.10 10.11
CA LEU A 113 -7.67 -1.37 11.30
C LEU A 113 -8.47 -0.07 11.46
N ALA A 114 -8.75 0.65 10.36
CA ALA A 114 -9.55 1.88 10.40
C ALA A 114 -11.01 1.61 10.81
N ASP A 115 -11.61 0.49 10.38
CA ASP A 115 -12.94 0.07 10.88
C ASP A 115 -12.93 -0.15 12.40
N SER A 116 -11.84 -0.73 12.94
CA SER A 116 -11.70 -0.95 14.38
C SER A 116 -11.58 0.37 15.15
N PHE A 117 -10.82 1.33 14.64
CA PHE A 117 -10.73 2.66 15.23
C PHE A 117 -12.05 3.42 15.16
N LYS A 118 -12.72 3.43 14.01
CA LYS A 118 -14.03 4.06 13.83
C LYS A 118 -15.07 3.46 14.79
N ALA A 119 -15.16 2.14 14.90
CA ALA A 119 -16.02 1.46 15.84
C ALA A 119 -15.65 1.78 17.30
N GLY A 120 -14.38 2.06 17.58
CA GLY A 120 -13.86 2.53 18.86
C GLY A 120 -14.16 4.01 19.15
N GLY A 121 -14.84 4.75 18.26
CA GLY A 121 -15.19 6.16 18.42
C GLY A 121 -14.04 7.12 18.13
N TYR A 122 -13.03 6.71 17.38
CA TYR A 122 -11.96 7.56 16.89
C TYR A 122 -12.39 8.32 15.63
N LYS A 123 -11.86 9.52 15.46
CA LYS A 123 -11.87 10.24 14.19
C LYS A 123 -10.78 9.64 13.29
N THR A 124 -11.13 9.18 12.08
CA THR A 124 -10.24 8.41 11.21
C THR A 124 -9.94 9.16 9.93
N ALA A 125 -8.66 9.24 9.55
CA ALA A 125 -8.25 9.93 8.32
C ALA A 125 -7.09 9.22 7.60
N LEU A 126 -7.09 9.32 6.26
CA LEU A 126 -6.02 8.87 5.38
C LEU A 126 -5.58 9.98 4.43
N PHE A 127 -4.27 10.25 4.39
CA PHE A 127 -3.65 11.21 3.48
C PHE A 127 -2.55 10.53 2.67
N GLY A 128 -2.70 10.50 1.33
CA GLY A 128 -1.72 9.96 0.39
C GLY A 128 -2.14 8.69 -0.33
N LYS A 129 -1.37 7.61 -0.23
CA LYS A 129 -1.57 6.36 -0.99
C LYS A 129 -2.45 5.36 -0.24
N TRP A 130 -3.46 4.81 -0.93
CA TRP A 130 -4.26 3.68 -0.48
C TRP A 130 -3.83 2.35 -1.09
N HIS A 131 -3.99 2.18 -2.40
CA HIS A 131 -3.60 1.02 -3.20
C HIS A 131 -4.32 -0.29 -2.85
N LEU A 132 -5.55 -0.22 -2.35
CA LEU A 132 -6.39 -1.40 -2.04
C LEU A 132 -7.75 -1.36 -2.76
N GLY A 133 -7.84 -0.57 -3.84
CA GLY A 133 -8.99 -0.41 -4.72
C GLY A 133 -9.55 1.01 -4.74
N ASP A 134 -9.96 1.46 -5.93
CA ASP A 134 -10.38 2.83 -6.22
C ASP A 134 -11.90 2.94 -6.45
N ASN A 135 -12.63 1.81 -6.49
CA ASN A 135 -14.07 1.74 -6.65
C ASN A 135 -14.77 1.24 -5.38
N TYR A 136 -16.07 1.56 -5.24
CA TYR A 136 -16.90 0.99 -4.20
C TYR A 136 -17.00 -0.56 -4.34
N PRO A 137 -16.85 -1.33 -3.26
CA PRO A 137 -16.68 -0.95 -1.85
C PRO A 137 -15.22 -1.00 -1.36
N PHE A 138 -14.23 -0.78 -2.23
CA PHE A 138 -12.80 -0.94 -1.93
C PHE A 138 -12.09 0.37 -1.54
N ARG A 139 -12.76 1.54 -1.75
CA ARG A 139 -12.20 2.87 -1.47
C ARG A 139 -11.94 3.05 0.03
N PRO A 140 -10.97 3.87 0.44
CA PRO A 140 -10.64 4.06 1.86
C PRO A 140 -11.83 4.57 2.70
N GLN A 141 -12.73 5.41 2.13
CA GLN A 141 -13.95 5.87 2.82
C GLN A 141 -14.96 4.75 3.06
N ASP A 142 -14.90 3.65 2.28
CA ASP A 142 -15.72 2.46 2.47
C ASP A 142 -15.07 1.46 3.43
N ARG A 143 -13.84 1.73 3.86
CA ARG A 143 -12.97 0.88 4.69
C ARG A 143 -12.55 1.54 6.00
N GLY A 144 -13.45 2.37 6.56
CA GLY A 144 -13.32 2.89 7.91
C GLY A 144 -12.71 4.28 8.05
N PHE A 145 -12.18 4.91 6.99
CA PHE A 145 -11.69 6.29 7.04
C PHE A 145 -12.83 7.29 6.78
N GLU A 146 -12.99 8.27 7.68
CA GLU A 146 -14.01 9.32 7.59
C GLU A 146 -13.54 10.52 6.75
N GLU A 147 -12.24 10.83 6.80
CA GLU A 147 -11.59 11.86 5.99
C GLU A 147 -10.55 11.21 5.10
N VAL A 148 -10.60 11.49 3.80
CA VAL A 148 -9.75 10.86 2.80
C VAL A 148 -9.23 11.87 1.80
N LEU A 149 -7.92 12.00 1.69
CA LEU A 149 -7.27 12.75 0.61
C LEU A 149 -6.20 11.86 -0.02
N VAL A 150 -6.46 11.34 -1.22
CA VAL A 150 -5.62 10.32 -1.86
C VAL A 150 -5.41 10.58 -3.34
N HIS A 151 -4.30 10.08 -3.89
CA HIS A 151 -4.16 9.88 -5.33
C HIS A 151 -4.79 8.54 -5.76
N GLY A 152 -5.07 8.36 -7.04
CA GLY A 152 -5.58 7.09 -7.56
C GLY A 152 -4.50 6.02 -7.70
N GLY A 153 -4.90 4.76 -7.63
CA GLY A 153 -4.04 3.60 -7.85
C GLY A 153 -2.88 3.44 -6.88
N GLY A 154 -1.79 2.84 -7.38
CA GLY A 154 -0.60 2.52 -6.58
C GLY A 154 0.53 3.55 -6.65
N GLY A 155 0.39 4.63 -7.42
CA GLY A 155 1.38 5.70 -7.58
C GLY A 155 0.92 6.76 -8.57
N ALA A 156 1.57 7.92 -8.55
CA ALA A 156 1.24 8.98 -9.49
C ALA A 156 1.43 8.53 -10.94
N GLY A 157 0.49 8.92 -11.80
CA GLY A 157 0.45 8.49 -13.20
C GLY A 157 0.02 7.05 -13.41
N ASN A 158 -0.50 6.35 -12.39
CA ASN A 158 -1.24 5.12 -12.61
C ASN A 158 -2.55 5.42 -13.34
N ILE A 159 -3.12 4.40 -13.98
CA ILE A 159 -4.30 4.61 -14.84
C ILE A 159 -5.55 5.05 -14.06
N GLN A 160 -5.64 4.76 -12.77
CA GLN A 160 -6.71 5.23 -11.88
C GLN A 160 -6.47 6.65 -11.35
N ASP A 161 -5.25 7.17 -11.48
CA ASP A 161 -4.92 8.51 -11.04
C ASP A 161 -5.44 9.57 -12.02
N TYR A 162 -5.55 10.82 -11.58
CA TYR A 162 -5.94 11.92 -12.46
C TYR A 162 -4.93 12.08 -13.60
N TRP A 163 -5.43 12.35 -14.81
CA TRP A 163 -4.60 12.41 -16.01
C TRP A 163 -3.40 13.36 -15.85
N ALA A 164 -2.22 12.81 -16.10
CA ALA A 164 -0.93 13.51 -16.05
C ALA A 164 -0.48 14.00 -14.67
N ASN A 165 -0.99 13.48 -13.57
CA ASN A 165 -0.39 13.70 -12.25
C ASN A 165 1.07 13.24 -12.20
N ASN A 166 1.94 14.01 -11.46
CA ASN A 166 3.39 13.76 -11.38
C ASN A 166 4.05 14.18 -10.07
N TYR A 167 3.30 14.36 -8.99
CA TYR A 167 3.69 14.81 -7.65
C TYR A 167 3.70 16.33 -7.44
N PHE A 168 3.56 17.14 -8.51
CA PHE A 168 3.52 18.60 -8.38
C PHE A 168 2.23 19.19 -8.95
N ASP A 169 1.58 20.06 -8.19
CA ASP A 169 0.38 20.81 -8.61
C ASP A 169 -0.70 19.88 -9.20
N ASP A 170 -0.93 18.78 -8.54
CA ASP A 170 -1.74 17.66 -8.98
C ASP A 170 -3.21 17.75 -8.51
N HIS A 171 -4.03 16.85 -9.04
CA HIS A 171 -5.39 16.63 -8.57
C HIS A 171 -5.42 15.39 -7.69
N TYR A 172 -6.08 15.48 -6.53
CA TYR A 172 -6.26 14.37 -5.60
C TYR A 172 -7.73 14.20 -5.25
N GLN A 173 -8.13 12.98 -4.95
CA GLN A 173 -9.48 12.69 -4.47
C GLN A 173 -9.61 13.11 -3.01
N HIS A 174 -10.48 14.09 -2.74
CA HIS A 174 -10.87 14.50 -1.41
C HIS A 174 -12.29 13.99 -1.14
N ASN A 175 -12.41 12.95 -0.34
CA ASN A 175 -13.68 12.28 -0.04
C ASN A 175 -14.46 11.83 -1.29
N GLY A 176 -13.73 11.39 -2.33
CA GLY A 176 -14.29 10.90 -3.60
C GLY A 176 -14.39 11.95 -4.72
N GLU A 177 -14.08 13.22 -4.45
CA GLU A 177 -14.07 14.29 -5.45
C GLU A 177 -12.67 14.72 -5.84
N TRP A 178 -12.37 14.82 -7.13
CA TRP A 178 -11.09 15.32 -7.62
C TRP A 178 -10.97 16.83 -7.37
N LYS A 179 -9.94 17.24 -6.64
CA LYS A 179 -9.61 18.64 -6.35
C LYS A 179 -8.15 18.93 -6.69
N LYS A 180 -7.88 20.12 -7.22
CA LYS A 180 -6.53 20.58 -7.54
C LYS A 180 -5.85 21.11 -6.28
N PHE A 181 -4.62 20.64 -6.05
CA PHE A 181 -3.74 21.10 -4.99
C PHE A 181 -2.50 21.75 -5.60
N LYS A 182 -1.87 22.69 -4.87
CA LYS A 182 -0.64 23.36 -5.28
C LYS A 182 0.51 22.88 -4.41
N GLY A 183 1.64 22.60 -5.03
CA GLY A 183 2.88 22.21 -4.36
C GLY A 183 3.20 20.72 -4.53
N TYR A 184 4.16 20.26 -3.74
CA TYR A 184 4.67 18.90 -3.78
C TYR A 184 3.80 17.96 -2.94
N CYS A 185 3.50 16.78 -3.46
CA CYS A 185 2.53 15.85 -2.88
C CYS A 185 2.80 15.50 -1.40
N THR A 186 4.04 15.19 -1.02
CA THR A 186 4.39 14.84 0.36
C THR A 186 4.12 16.00 1.32
N ASP A 187 4.44 17.24 0.92
CA ASP A 187 4.15 18.42 1.72
C ASP A 187 2.64 18.62 1.91
N ILE A 188 1.84 18.31 0.87
CA ILE A 188 0.38 18.39 0.92
C ILE A 188 -0.18 17.36 1.89
N TRP A 189 0.28 16.09 1.84
CA TRP A 189 -0.21 15.05 2.74
C TRP A 189 -0.01 15.40 4.21
N PHE A 190 1.19 15.85 4.58
CA PHE A 190 1.49 16.25 5.94
C PHE A 190 0.75 17.52 6.36
N ALA A 191 0.63 18.51 5.47
CA ALA A 191 -0.07 19.75 5.76
C ALA A 191 -1.57 19.51 6.04
N GLU A 192 -2.23 18.71 5.19
CA GLU A 192 -3.66 18.39 5.36
C GLU A 192 -3.88 17.49 6.60
N ALA A 193 -2.97 16.55 6.87
CA ALA A 193 -2.99 15.76 8.10
C ALA A 193 -2.88 16.65 9.35
N MET A 194 -1.97 17.61 9.37
CA MET A 194 -1.82 18.55 10.49
C MET A 194 -3.07 19.43 10.70
N LYS A 195 -3.71 19.90 9.61
CA LYS A 195 -4.98 20.63 9.69
C LYS A 195 -6.10 19.75 10.28
N TYR A 196 -6.17 18.49 9.86
CA TYR A 196 -7.14 17.53 10.38
C TYR A 196 -6.93 17.25 11.86
N ILE A 197 -5.68 17.03 12.30
CA ILE A 197 -5.30 16.81 13.70
C ILE A 197 -5.72 18.01 14.56
N GLU A 198 -5.41 19.22 14.12
CA GLU A 198 -5.80 20.44 14.84
C GLU A 198 -7.31 20.59 14.99
N LYS A 199 -8.06 20.35 13.90
CA LYS A 199 -9.54 20.38 13.90
C LYS A 199 -10.14 19.36 14.87
N ASN A 200 -9.49 18.21 15.03
CA ASN A 200 -10.01 17.09 15.82
C ASN A 200 -9.29 16.89 17.17
N LYS A 201 -8.46 17.83 17.63
CA LYS A 201 -7.63 17.71 18.84
C LYS A 201 -8.38 17.37 20.14
N ALA A 202 -9.68 17.64 20.18
CA ALA A 202 -10.53 17.30 21.34
C ALA A 202 -11.06 15.86 21.33
N ASN A 203 -10.82 15.11 20.27
CA ASN A 203 -11.28 13.73 20.08
C ASN A 203 -10.08 12.81 19.90
N PRO A 204 -10.14 11.53 20.30
CA PRO A 204 -9.14 10.57 19.89
C PRO A 204 -9.19 10.40 18.36
N PHE A 205 -8.03 10.32 17.72
CA PHE A 205 -7.94 10.16 16.27
C PHE A 205 -6.97 9.07 15.86
N PHE A 206 -7.25 8.44 14.72
CA PHE A 206 -6.34 7.61 13.97
C PHE A 206 -6.08 8.28 12.62
N VAL A 207 -4.85 8.72 12.40
CA VAL A 207 -4.41 9.37 11.16
C VAL A 207 -3.34 8.51 10.51
N MET A 208 -3.56 8.11 9.27
CA MET A 208 -2.57 7.44 8.43
C MET A 208 -2.03 8.45 7.41
N ILE A 209 -0.74 8.78 7.52
CA ILE A 209 0.02 9.56 6.53
C ILE A 209 0.80 8.56 5.69
N SER A 210 0.26 8.25 4.53
CA SER A 210 0.78 7.22 3.64
C SER A 210 1.39 7.87 2.41
N THR A 211 2.71 8.18 2.48
CA THR A 211 3.36 8.87 1.37
C THR A 211 3.45 7.97 0.14
N ASN A 212 3.37 8.56 -1.04
CA ASN A 212 3.73 7.91 -2.29
C ASN A 212 5.22 8.09 -2.62
N ALA A 213 5.94 8.93 -1.87
CA ALA A 213 7.40 9.05 -1.89
C ALA A 213 8.04 7.98 -0.95
N PRO A 214 9.23 7.45 -1.32
CA PRO A 214 10.03 7.71 -2.52
C PRO A 214 9.77 6.75 -3.70
N HIS A 215 8.53 6.24 -3.91
CA HIS A 215 8.15 5.47 -5.10
C HIS A 215 8.28 6.31 -6.38
N LEU A 216 8.38 5.63 -7.52
CA LEU A 216 8.35 6.28 -8.85
C LEU A 216 7.07 7.12 -9.05
N PRO A 217 7.19 8.26 -9.76
CA PRO A 217 8.38 8.85 -10.37
C PRO A 217 9.35 9.44 -9.34
N LEU A 218 10.67 9.38 -9.62
CA LEU A 218 11.68 9.93 -8.73
C LEU A 218 11.80 11.45 -8.97
N VAL A 219 10.95 12.20 -8.30
CA VAL A 219 10.89 13.66 -8.40
C VAL A 219 10.75 14.27 -7.00
N ALA A 220 11.49 15.34 -6.75
CA ALA A 220 11.46 16.09 -5.51
C ALA A 220 11.62 17.60 -5.80
N PRO A 221 11.29 18.48 -4.86
CA PRO A 221 11.60 19.90 -5.03
C PRO A 221 13.10 20.12 -5.26
N LYS A 222 13.43 21.00 -6.21
CA LYS A 222 14.81 21.22 -6.67
C LYS A 222 15.81 21.46 -5.54
N SER A 223 15.40 22.19 -4.49
CA SER A 223 16.25 22.49 -3.33
C SER A 223 16.75 21.23 -2.60
N TYR A 224 15.93 20.19 -2.57
CA TYR A 224 16.34 18.89 -1.99
C TYR A 224 17.26 18.11 -2.93
N ILE A 225 16.98 18.10 -4.25
CA ILE A 225 17.83 17.43 -5.25
C ILE A 225 19.23 18.06 -5.27
N ASP A 226 19.33 19.39 -5.21
CA ASP A 226 20.60 20.13 -5.21
C ASP A 226 21.52 19.75 -4.05
N ALA A 227 20.96 19.22 -2.93
CA ALA A 227 21.77 18.74 -1.81
C ALA A 227 22.47 17.39 -2.06
N TYR A 228 22.08 16.67 -3.12
CA TYR A 228 22.52 15.30 -3.41
C TYR A 228 23.17 15.11 -4.79
N LYS A 229 22.81 15.90 -5.80
CA LYS A 229 23.18 15.70 -7.22
C LYS A 229 24.69 15.59 -7.49
N ASP A 230 25.51 16.26 -6.69
CA ASP A 230 26.97 16.31 -6.89
C ASP A 230 27.74 15.32 -5.99
N LYS A 231 27.04 14.48 -5.21
CA LYS A 231 27.68 13.50 -4.34
C LYS A 231 28.24 12.31 -5.15
N PRO A 232 29.55 12.02 -5.08
CA PRO A 232 30.15 10.94 -5.85
C PRO A 232 29.56 9.55 -5.61
N ALA A 233 29.05 9.30 -4.40
CA ALA A 233 28.41 8.04 -4.04
C ALA A 233 27.02 7.85 -4.68
N LEU A 234 26.40 8.92 -5.21
CA LEU A 234 25.04 8.92 -5.73
C LEU A 234 24.98 9.09 -7.25
N ARG A 235 25.96 8.50 -7.97
CA ARG A 235 26.08 8.62 -9.45
C ARG A 235 25.09 7.75 -10.22
N THR A 236 24.51 6.73 -9.58
CA THR A 236 23.45 5.95 -10.23
C THR A 236 22.25 6.87 -10.47
N PRO A 237 21.76 6.97 -11.71
CA PRO A 237 20.65 7.85 -12.03
C PRO A 237 19.45 7.64 -11.08
N GLY A 238 18.82 8.73 -10.58
CA GLY A 238 17.69 8.75 -9.66
C GLY A 238 18.01 8.54 -8.19
N THR A 239 19.26 8.23 -7.86
CA THR A 239 19.63 8.06 -6.44
C THR A 239 19.57 9.41 -5.70
N ALA A 240 19.99 10.50 -6.35
CA ALA A 240 19.90 11.83 -5.77
C ALA A 240 18.46 12.27 -5.53
N GLU A 241 17.58 12.03 -6.50
CA GLU A 241 16.13 12.29 -6.39
C GLU A 241 15.50 11.45 -5.29
N PHE A 242 15.84 10.16 -5.21
CA PHE A 242 15.35 9.27 -4.16
C PHE A 242 15.74 9.77 -2.75
N TYR A 243 17.01 10.13 -2.55
CA TYR A 243 17.46 10.68 -1.27
C TYR A 243 16.81 12.05 -0.98
N ALA A 244 16.59 12.88 -1.99
CA ALA A 244 15.88 14.14 -1.88
C ALA A 244 14.42 13.94 -1.41
N MET A 245 13.74 12.93 -1.96
CA MET A 245 12.38 12.55 -1.55
C MET A 245 12.34 12.09 -0.08
N VAL A 246 13.29 11.25 0.34
CA VAL A 246 13.36 10.79 1.75
C VAL A 246 13.66 11.94 2.69
N THR A 247 14.56 12.87 2.33
CA THR A 247 14.85 14.06 3.14
C THR A 247 13.64 14.99 3.25
N ASN A 248 12.83 15.13 2.18
CA ASN A 248 11.58 15.87 2.27
C ASN A 248 10.58 15.22 3.24
N ILE A 249 10.48 13.87 3.25
CA ILE A 249 9.67 13.15 4.25
C ILE A 249 10.20 13.44 5.67
N ASP A 250 11.52 13.43 5.86
CA ASP A 250 12.15 13.72 7.16
C ASP A 250 11.79 15.11 7.68
N ASP A 251 11.91 16.14 6.83
CA ASP A 251 11.53 17.52 7.19
C ASP A 251 10.05 17.63 7.57
N ASN A 252 9.17 16.93 6.84
CA ASN A 252 7.74 16.90 7.14
C ASN A 252 7.45 16.18 8.47
N LEU A 253 8.17 15.10 8.78
CA LEU A 253 8.10 14.44 10.08
C LEU A 253 8.47 15.42 11.21
N GLY A 254 9.51 16.24 11.01
CA GLY A 254 9.90 17.28 11.95
C GLY A 254 8.80 18.31 12.18
N ARG A 255 8.17 18.80 11.10
CA ARG A 255 7.03 19.74 11.18
C ARG A 255 5.85 19.13 11.92
N LEU A 256 5.51 17.87 11.66
CA LEU A 256 4.43 17.17 12.35
C LEU A 256 4.71 17.04 13.86
N ARG A 257 5.91 16.59 14.25
CA ARG A 257 6.30 16.46 15.67
C ARG A 257 6.26 17.81 16.39
N ALA A 258 6.76 18.87 15.76
CA ALA A 258 6.68 20.23 16.30
C ALA A 258 5.22 20.69 16.47
N ARG A 259 4.33 20.35 15.52
CA ARG A 259 2.91 20.67 15.61
C ARG A 259 2.21 19.95 16.74
N LEU A 260 2.47 18.63 16.91
CA LEU A 260 1.94 17.85 18.03
C LEU A 260 2.33 18.44 19.38
N LYS A 261 3.58 18.88 19.53
CA LYS A 261 4.07 19.55 20.73
C LYS A 261 3.34 20.88 20.98
N THR A 262 3.17 21.71 19.95
CA THR A 262 2.45 23.00 20.05
C THR A 262 0.98 22.84 20.42
N LEU A 263 0.38 21.69 20.06
CA LEU A 263 -1.03 21.37 20.37
C LEU A 263 -1.20 20.58 21.68
N ASP A 264 -0.13 20.36 22.45
CA ASP A 264 -0.09 19.55 23.67
C ASP A 264 -0.60 18.11 23.46
N LEU A 265 -0.39 17.53 22.27
CA LEU A 265 -0.83 16.18 21.89
C LEU A 265 0.28 15.14 21.96
N GLU A 266 1.57 15.55 21.98
CA GLU A 266 2.72 14.65 21.86
C GLU A 266 2.69 13.52 22.90
N GLN A 267 2.41 13.85 24.17
CA GLN A 267 2.43 12.90 25.29
C GLN A 267 1.34 11.83 25.18
N ASN A 268 0.21 12.13 24.55
CA ASN A 268 -0.91 11.20 24.38
C ASN A 268 -1.08 10.73 22.93
N THR A 269 0.02 10.67 22.17
CA THR A 269 0.01 10.23 20.77
C THR A 269 0.99 9.07 20.57
N ILE A 270 0.49 7.95 20.05
CA ILE A 270 1.29 6.85 19.52
C ILE A 270 1.69 7.26 18.11
N LEU A 271 2.97 7.51 17.88
CA LEU A 271 3.54 7.82 16.56
C LEU A 271 4.33 6.62 16.06
N ILE A 272 3.90 6.07 14.92
CA ILE A 272 4.57 4.94 14.26
C ILE A 272 5.13 5.41 12.93
N PHE A 273 6.38 5.06 12.65
CA PHE A 273 7.05 5.26 11.37
C PHE A 273 7.52 3.93 10.80
N MET A 274 7.20 3.64 9.54
CA MET A 274 7.65 2.45 8.83
C MET A 274 7.63 2.64 7.32
N SER A 275 8.27 1.70 6.59
CA SER A 275 8.14 1.56 5.13
C SER A 275 7.25 0.38 4.77
N ASP A 276 6.62 0.42 3.57
CA ASP A 276 5.73 -0.65 3.12
C ASP A 276 6.45 -1.85 2.47
N ASN A 277 7.67 -1.67 1.98
CA ASN A 277 8.55 -2.75 1.49
C ASN A 277 10.00 -2.26 1.36
N GLY A 278 10.87 -3.12 0.88
CA GLY A 278 12.27 -2.80 0.64
C GLY A 278 12.48 -1.73 -0.43
N SER A 279 13.66 -1.10 -0.43
CA SER A 279 13.97 0.01 -1.33
C SER A 279 13.79 -0.37 -2.80
N LEU A 280 13.17 0.57 -3.55
CA LEU A 280 13.03 0.49 -5.00
C LEU A 280 14.39 0.40 -5.71
N LEU A 281 15.37 1.17 -5.24
CA LEU A 281 16.69 1.28 -5.86
C LEU A 281 17.65 0.13 -5.45
N ARG A 282 17.22 -0.76 -4.56
CA ARG A 282 17.96 -1.97 -4.19
C ARG A 282 19.43 -1.67 -3.81
N TYR A 283 20.37 -2.06 -4.69
CA TYR A 283 21.81 -1.92 -4.47
C TYR A 283 22.36 -0.51 -4.75
N ALA A 284 21.57 0.38 -5.35
CA ALA A 284 21.99 1.75 -5.62
C ALA A 284 21.89 2.66 -4.39
N THR A 285 21.21 2.20 -3.33
CA THR A 285 21.14 2.87 -2.02
C THR A 285 21.76 1.98 -0.95
N TRP A 286 22.14 2.57 0.19
CA TRP A 286 22.51 1.81 1.36
C TRP A 286 21.34 0.93 1.81
N ASN A 287 21.61 -0.34 2.10
CA ASN A 287 20.60 -1.31 2.53
C ASN A 287 21.01 -2.12 3.76
N ALA A 288 21.79 -1.51 4.67
CA ALA A 288 22.27 -2.12 5.92
C ALA A 288 22.91 -3.51 5.71
N ASN A 289 23.70 -3.67 4.65
CA ASN A 289 24.35 -4.92 4.22
C ASN A 289 23.39 -6.05 3.81
N MET A 290 22.08 -5.81 3.76
CA MET A 290 21.10 -6.80 3.28
C MET A 290 21.11 -6.90 1.76
N SER A 291 20.88 -8.10 1.23
CA SER A 291 20.61 -8.34 -0.19
C SER A 291 19.13 -8.15 -0.52
N GLY A 292 18.85 -7.89 -1.80
CA GLY A 292 17.49 -7.71 -2.28
C GLY A 292 17.01 -6.26 -2.19
N GLY A 293 15.74 -6.07 -2.38
CA GLY A 293 14.99 -4.83 -2.39
C GLY A 293 13.56 -5.12 -2.82
N LYS A 294 12.76 -4.13 -3.18
CA LYS A 294 11.37 -4.31 -3.63
C LYS A 294 11.21 -5.51 -4.57
N GLY A 295 10.22 -6.36 -4.30
CA GLY A 295 9.95 -7.55 -5.10
C GLY A 295 10.96 -8.69 -4.90
N SER A 296 11.65 -8.75 -3.77
CA SER A 296 12.58 -9.82 -3.41
C SER A 296 12.19 -10.46 -2.08
N THR A 297 12.35 -11.78 -1.98
CA THR A 297 12.18 -12.56 -0.74
C THR A 297 13.46 -12.64 0.11
N LEU A 298 14.51 -11.92 -0.25
CA LEU A 298 15.67 -11.63 0.59
C LEU A 298 15.33 -10.51 1.59
N ASP A 299 15.99 -10.46 2.75
CA ASP A 299 15.66 -9.54 3.85
C ASP A 299 15.55 -8.08 3.40
N GLY A 300 16.40 -7.61 2.50
CA GLY A 300 16.30 -6.26 1.94
C GLY A 300 15.02 -5.95 1.17
N GLY A 301 14.20 -6.96 0.84
CA GLY A 301 12.91 -6.78 0.18
C GLY A 301 11.73 -6.61 1.12
N HIS A 302 11.84 -7.11 2.35
CA HIS A 302 10.71 -7.20 3.27
C HIS A 302 11.04 -6.84 4.73
N ARG A 303 12.30 -6.69 5.12
CA ARG A 303 12.68 -6.09 6.39
C ARG A 303 12.66 -4.57 6.27
N VAL A 304 11.91 -3.91 7.16
CA VAL A 304 11.66 -2.46 7.10
C VAL A 304 11.89 -1.81 8.46
N PRO A 305 12.17 -0.49 8.53
CA PRO A 305 12.19 0.22 9.80
C PRO A 305 10.80 0.16 10.45
N PHE A 306 10.75 -0.04 11.75
CA PHE A 306 9.54 0.09 12.55
C PHE A 306 9.87 0.77 13.87
N PHE A 307 9.46 2.04 14.00
CA PHE A 307 9.66 2.89 15.17
C PHE A 307 8.31 3.16 15.80
N LEU A 308 8.16 2.91 17.10
CA LEU A 308 6.96 3.19 17.87
C LEU A 308 7.35 4.11 19.05
N SER A 309 6.82 5.33 19.03
CA SER A 309 7.01 6.32 20.09
C SER A 309 5.67 6.65 20.76
N TRP A 310 5.66 6.66 22.09
CA TRP A 310 4.54 7.12 22.92
C TRP A 310 5.09 7.77 24.19
N PRO A 311 5.55 9.04 24.10
CA PRO A 311 6.38 9.67 25.16
C PRO A 311 5.73 9.71 26.54
N GLY A 312 4.41 9.87 26.63
CA GLY A 312 3.69 9.86 27.91
C GLY A 312 3.54 8.51 28.60
N THR A 313 3.94 7.40 27.92
CA THR A 313 3.65 6.05 28.41
C THR A 313 4.82 5.08 28.23
N LEU A 314 5.58 5.18 27.14
CA LEU A 314 6.67 4.28 26.82
C LEU A 314 8.01 4.98 26.84
N SER A 315 9.01 4.39 27.48
CA SER A 315 10.40 4.85 27.38
C SER A 315 10.98 4.43 26.03
N GLY A 316 11.48 5.40 25.27
CA GLY A 316 12.20 5.17 24.02
C GLY A 316 13.62 4.62 24.20
N GLY A 317 14.39 4.60 23.09
CA GLY A 317 15.81 4.22 23.11
C GLY A 317 16.07 2.71 23.21
N ARG A 318 15.06 1.85 22.96
CA ARG A 318 15.16 0.40 23.13
C ARG A 318 14.95 -0.35 21.83
N ASP A 319 15.80 -1.34 21.55
CA ASP A 319 15.65 -2.29 20.45
C ASP A 319 14.95 -3.58 20.90
N ILE A 320 14.09 -4.10 20.03
CA ILE A 320 13.45 -5.41 20.14
C ILE A 320 13.80 -6.17 18.86
N ASP A 321 14.58 -7.24 18.98
CA ASP A 321 15.07 -8.06 17.88
C ASP A 321 14.20 -9.30 17.60
N ALA A 322 13.14 -9.49 18.36
CA ALA A 322 12.19 -10.57 18.14
C ALA A 322 11.61 -10.51 16.72
N LEU A 323 11.43 -11.69 16.09
CA LEU A 323 10.84 -11.80 14.75
C LEU A 323 9.38 -11.35 14.77
N THR A 324 9.08 -10.24 14.11
CA THR A 324 7.78 -9.60 14.06
C THR A 324 7.34 -9.31 12.63
N SER A 325 6.06 -9.05 12.43
CA SER A 325 5.49 -8.88 11.09
C SER A 325 4.45 -7.76 11.05
N GLY A 326 4.21 -7.23 9.85
CA GLY A 326 3.11 -6.29 9.61
C GLY A 326 1.73 -6.79 10.01
N MET A 327 1.51 -8.11 10.08
CA MET A 327 0.28 -8.70 10.62
C MET A 327 0.05 -8.33 12.10
N ASP A 328 1.11 -8.05 12.83
CA ASP A 328 1.09 -7.79 14.28
C ASP A 328 0.62 -6.36 14.61
N LEU A 329 0.67 -5.45 13.63
CA LEU A 329 0.29 -4.05 13.84
C LEU A 329 -1.16 -3.91 14.32
N ARG A 330 -2.10 -4.60 13.65
CA ARG A 330 -3.53 -4.48 13.98
C ARG A 330 -3.85 -4.97 15.38
N PRO A 331 -3.53 -6.21 15.80
CA PRO A 331 -3.79 -6.66 17.18
C PRO A 331 -3.06 -5.80 18.21
N THR A 332 -1.86 -5.30 17.93
CA THR A 332 -1.13 -4.40 18.83
C THR A 332 -1.88 -3.09 19.07
N LEU A 333 -2.33 -2.42 18.02
CA LEU A 333 -3.05 -1.15 18.16
C LEU A 333 -4.45 -1.35 18.76
N VAL A 334 -5.12 -2.47 18.46
CA VAL A 334 -6.38 -2.84 19.11
C VAL A 334 -6.19 -2.96 20.61
N GLU A 335 -5.13 -3.61 21.08
CA GLU A 335 -4.82 -3.78 22.49
C GLU A 335 -4.36 -2.48 23.16
N LEU A 336 -3.37 -1.76 22.58
CA LEU A 336 -2.86 -0.50 23.13
C LEU A 336 -3.94 0.57 23.27
N CYS A 337 -4.87 0.63 22.32
CA CYS A 337 -5.97 1.61 22.30
C CYS A 337 -7.25 1.08 22.93
N ARG A 338 -7.25 -0.14 23.48
CA ARG A 338 -8.42 -0.80 24.11
C ARG A 338 -9.66 -0.77 23.20
N LEU A 339 -9.47 -1.05 21.90
CA LEU A 339 -10.54 -1.08 20.92
C LEU A 339 -11.34 -2.38 21.06
N LYS A 340 -12.64 -2.29 20.78
CA LYS A 340 -13.44 -3.50 20.60
C LYS A 340 -13.08 -4.12 19.25
N MET A 341 -12.83 -5.43 19.25
CA MET A 341 -12.67 -6.18 18.02
C MET A 341 -13.94 -6.07 17.17
N VAL A 342 -13.81 -5.62 15.94
CA VAL A 342 -14.89 -5.77 14.97
C VAL A 342 -15.01 -7.26 14.65
N PRO A 343 -16.22 -7.89 14.75
CA PRO A 343 -16.38 -9.31 14.52
C PRO A 343 -15.81 -9.77 13.19
N ARG A 344 -15.00 -10.85 13.21
CA ARG A 344 -14.23 -11.27 12.08
C ARG A 344 -13.68 -12.69 12.17
N ALA A 345 -13.20 -13.20 11.02
CA ALA A 345 -12.34 -14.38 10.96
C ALA A 345 -11.07 -14.23 11.83
N GLU A 346 -10.48 -15.34 12.23
CA GLU A 346 -9.26 -15.41 13.05
C GLU A 346 -8.16 -14.45 12.56
N GLU A 347 -7.51 -13.76 13.49
CA GLU A 347 -6.32 -12.98 13.24
C GLU A 347 -5.09 -13.89 13.15
N ASP A 348 -4.20 -13.59 12.22
CA ASP A 348 -2.96 -14.32 12.04
C ASP A 348 -1.78 -13.60 12.72
N GLY A 349 -1.96 -12.30 13.06
CA GLY A 349 -0.99 -11.49 13.77
C GLY A 349 -1.02 -11.71 15.28
N LYS A 350 0.08 -11.37 15.95
CA LYS A 350 0.26 -11.39 17.41
C LYS A 350 0.45 -9.97 17.93
N SER A 351 -0.20 -9.61 19.04
CA SER A 351 0.05 -8.29 19.67
C SER A 351 1.49 -8.18 20.16
N LEU A 352 2.12 -7.04 19.86
CA LEU A 352 3.49 -6.71 20.29
C LEU A 352 3.53 -6.17 21.74
N VAL A 353 2.40 -6.05 22.43
CA VAL A 353 2.33 -5.45 23.77
C VAL A 353 3.20 -6.18 24.79
N SER A 354 3.23 -7.51 24.77
CA SER A 354 4.11 -8.29 25.64
C SER A 354 5.59 -7.97 25.39
N LEU A 355 6.03 -7.87 24.14
CA LEU A 355 7.41 -7.47 23.80
C LEU A 355 7.72 -6.04 24.22
N ILE A 356 6.75 -5.13 24.05
CA ILE A 356 6.85 -3.74 24.51
C ILE A 356 6.99 -3.70 26.04
N GLY A 357 6.27 -4.57 26.77
CA GLY A 357 6.37 -4.73 28.22
C GLY A 357 7.65 -5.38 28.72
N GLY A 358 8.39 -6.06 27.85
CA GLY A 358 9.62 -6.78 28.20
C GLY A 358 9.44 -8.29 28.40
N ASP A 359 8.23 -8.83 28.14
CA ASP A 359 7.92 -10.25 28.27
C ASP A 359 8.17 -10.97 26.93
N THR A 360 9.08 -11.95 26.92
CA THR A 360 9.50 -12.62 25.68
C THR A 360 9.18 -14.12 25.55
N PRO A 361 8.49 -14.81 26.49
CA PRO A 361 8.48 -16.28 26.49
C PRO A 361 7.85 -16.93 25.25
N ASP A 362 6.88 -16.28 24.59
CA ASP A 362 6.10 -16.88 23.50
C ASP A 362 6.60 -16.55 22.09
N TRP A 363 7.78 -15.90 21.95
CA TRP A 363 8.27 -15.39 20.67
C TRP A 363 9.41 -16.19 20.05
N VAL A 364 10.08 -17.04 20.85
CA VAL A 364 11.35 -17.72 20.48
C VAL A 364 11.17 -18.67 19.30
N ASP A 365 10.04 -19.37 19.21
CA ASP A 365 9.80 -20.39 18.17
C ASP A 365 8.83 -19.95 17.07
N ARG A 366 8.52 -18.65 17.00
CA ARG A 366 7.62 -18.13 16.00
C ARG A 366 8.14 -18.34 14.59
N VAL A 367 7.28 -18.88 13.72
CA VAL A 367 7.54 -19.01 12.28
C VAL A 367 6.67 -18.04 11.51
N ILE A 368 7.28 -17.31 10.59
CA ILE A 368 6.57 -16.41 9.64
C ILE A 368 6.90 -16.86 8.23
N CYS A 369 5.85 -17.05 7.41
CA CYS A 369 5.96 -17.31 5.98
C CYS A 369 5.53 -16.06 5.22
N LEU A 370 6.35 -15.63 4.26
CA LEU A 370 5.99 -14.61 3.26
C LEU A 370 6.15 -15.20 1.87
N ASP A 371 5.26 -14.83 0.96
CA ASP A 371 5.29 -15.26 -0.43
C ASP A 371 5.16 -14.10 -1.40
N LEU A 372 5.61 -14.29 -2.63
CA LEU A 372 5.60 -13.31 -3.70
C LEU A 372 4.94 -13.89 -4.95
N GLN A 373 3.67 -13.62 -5.17
CA GLN A 373 2.87 -14.20 -6.25
C GLN A 373 3.08 -13.59 -7.66
N LYS A 374 3.99 -12.62 -7.83
CA LYS A 374 4.44 -12.05 -9.12
C LYS A 374 3.31 -11.71 -10.10
N GLN A 375 2.23 -11.06 -9.64
CA GLN A 375 1.09 -10.63 -10.48
C GLN A 375 0.25 -11.80 -11.08
N GLN A 376 0.31 -12.96 -10.49
CA GLN A 376 -0.47 -14.12 -10.96
C GLN A 376 -1.96 -13.98 -10.60
N GLN A 377 -2.84 -14.45 -11.48
CA GLN A 377 -4.29 -14.49 -11.25
C GLN A 377 -4.68 -15.56 -10.22
N THR A 378 -3.99 -16.67 -10.23
CA THR A 378 -4.16 -17.77 -9.28
C THR A 378 -2.83 -17.98 -8.55
N PRO A 379 -2.84 -18.00 -7.22
CA PRO A 379 -1.63 -18.24 -6.45
C PRO A 379 -1.00 -19.61 -6.75
N ALA A 380 0.32 -19.66 -6.80
CA ALA A 380 1.09 -20.89 -7.03
C ALA A 380 2.05 -21.15 -5.86
N LYS A 381 2.09 -22.39 -5.37
CA LYS A 381 2.94 -22.81 -4.25
C LYS A 381 4.43 -22.61 -4.52
N GLU A 382 4.82 -22.78 -5.78
CA GLU A 382 6.20 -22.67 -6.27
C GLU A 382 6.66 -21.22 -6.44
N SER A 383 5.78 -20.25 -6.16
CA SER A 383 6.17 -18.83 -6.15
C SER A 383 7.29 -18.57 -5.14
N PRO A 384 8.17 -17.60 -5.41
CA PRO A 384 9.22 -17.26 -4.46
C PRO A 384 8.64 -16.96 -3.07
N HIS A 385 9.21 -17.59 -2.06
CA HIS A 385 8.78 -17.45 -0.67
C HIS A 385 9.97 -17.47 0.28
N VAL A 386 9.77 -17.01 1.49
CA VAL A 386 10.71 -17.12 2.59
C VAL A 386 9.98 -17.61 3.83
N VAL A 387 10.60 -18.55 4.52
CA VAL A 387 10.22 -18.97 5.87
C VAL A 387 11.25 -18.40 6.85
N MET A 388 10.78 -17.76 7.90
CA MET A 388 11.61 -17.11 8.91
C MET A 388 11.34 -17.69 10.28
N GLN A 389 12.39 -17.98 11.05
CA GLN A 389 12.34 -18.37 12.45
C GLN A 389 13.55 -17.78 13.18
N GLY A 390 13.33 -16.84 14.10
CA GLY A 390 14.43 -16.05 14.68
C GLY A 390 15.29 -15.44 13.58
N ASN A 391 16.60 -15.71 13.61
CA ASN A 391 17.56 -15.22 12.62
C ASN A 391 17.79 -16.17 11.42
N TRP A 392 16.99 -17.22 11.30
CA TRP A 392 17.07 -18.18 10.20
C TRP A 392 16.10 -17.81 9.07
N ARG A 393 16.58 -17.96 7.82
CA ARG A 393 15.82 -17.70 6.59
C ARG A 393 15.94 -18.92 5.67
N TRP A 394 14.80 -19.52 5.31
CA TRP A 394 14.69 -20.58 4.31
C TRP A 394 14.02 -20.02 3.08
N LEU A 395 14.75 -19.95 1.96
CA LEU A 395 14.23 -19.47 0.68
C LEU A 395 14.96 -20.12 -0.49
N ASN A 396 14.25 -20.42 -1.57
CA ASN A 396 14.80 -21.05 -2.79
C ASN A 396 15.66 -22.28 -2.47
N GLU A 397 15.18 -23.15 -1.58
CA GLU A 397 15.87 -24.36 -1.11
C GLU A 397 17.23 -24.15 -0.45
N LYS A 398 17.51 -22.94 0.03
CA LYS A 398 18.73 -22.53 0.73
C LYS A 398 18.41 -22.03 2.13
N LEU A 399 19.35 -22.26 3.03
CA LEU A 399 19.23 -21.82 4.44
C LEU A 399 20.31 -20.79 4.76
N TYR A 400 19.88 -19.69 5.36
CA TYR A 400 20.77 -18.60 5.81
C TYR A 400 20.58 -18.29 7.29
N ASN A 401 21.64 -17.82 7.93
CA ASN A 401 21.57 -17.22 9.26
C ASN A 401 22.01 -15.75 9.15
N ILE A 402 21.08 -14.83 9.36
CA ILE A 402 21.31 -13.38 9.14
C ILE A 402 22.17 -12.70 10.20
N ASP A 403 22.44 -13.33 11.35
CA ASP A 403 23.38 -12.81 12.35
C ASP A 403 24.81 -12.78 11.84
N ILE A 404 25.19 -13.82 11.10
CA ILE A 404 26.55 -13.98 10.58
C ILE A 404 26.64 -13.70 9.08
N ASP A 405 25.50 -13.68 8.38
CA ASP A 405 25.40 -13.42 6.95
C ASP A 405 24.15 -12.58 6.63
N PRO A 406 24.12 -11.29 7.01
CA PRO A 406 22.99 -10.41 6.72
C PRO A 406 22.75 -10.24 5.21
N SER A 407 23.77 -10.51 4.38
CA SER A 407 23.68 -10.45 2.91
C SER A 407 23.12 -11.72 2.27
N GLN A 408 22.87 -12.78 3.05
CA GLN A 408 22.29 -14.05 2.58
C GLN A 408 23.02 -14.63 1.35
N LYS A 409 24.36 -14.65 1.39
CA LYS A 409 25.23 -15.18 0.32
C LYS A 409 25.69 -16.60 0.57
N ASN A 410 25.75 -17.02 1.83
CA ASN A 410 26.34 -18.29 2.26
C ASN A 410 25.25 -19.29 2.66
N ASP A 411 24.93 -20.24 1.77
CA ASP A 411 24.02 -21.33 2.07
C ASP A 411 24.62 -22.30 3.09
N VAL A 412 23.98 -22.41 4.25
CA VAL A 412 24.40 -23.30 5.34
C VAL A 412 23.51 -24.54 5.47
N LYS A 413 22.68 -24.86 4.50
CA LYS A 413 21.75 -26.01 4.48
C LYS A 413 22.47 -27.34 4.81
N ALA A 414 23.63 -27.57 4.21
CA ALA A 414 24.39 -28.79 4.44
C ALA A 414 24.85 -28.95 5.89
N LYS A 415 25.11 -27.85 6.62
CA LYS A 415 25.50 -27.83 8.02
C LYS A 415 24.31 -27.98 8.98
N HIS A 416 23.11 -27.60 8.55
CA HIS A 416 21.88 -27.58 9.35
C HIS A 416 20.69 -28.26 8.66
N PRO A 417 20.82 -29.54 8.22
CA PRO A 417 19.80 -30.20 7.38
C PRO A 417 18.47 -30.43 8.10
N GLN A 418 18.49 -30.59 9.43
CA GLN A 418 17.26 -30.77 10.21
C GLN A 418 16.44 -29.47 10.26
N ARG A 419 17.08 -28.31 10.45
CA ARG A 419 16.44 -27.01 10.44
C ARG A 419 15.85 -26.68 9.06
N ALA A 420 16.60 -26.93 8.00
CA ALA A 420 16.10 -26.77 6.62
C ALA A 420 14.82 -27.58 6.36
N ARG A 421 14.81 -28.86 6.78
CA ARG A 421 13.61 -29.71 6.67
C ARG A 421 12.43 -29.18 7.51
N ALA A 422 12.67 -28.73 8.73
CA ALA A 422 11.63 -28.19 9.61
C ALA A 422 11.01 -26.91 9.01
N MET A 423 11.82 -26.01 8.46
CA MET A 423 11.34 -24.79 7.84
C MET A 423 10.58 -25.05 6.52
N GLN A 424 11.04 -26.02 5.70
CA GLN A 424 10.27 -26.46 4.54
C GLN A 424 8.91 -27.05 4.96
N ALA A 425 8.87 -27.91 5.96
CA ALA A 425 7.64 -28.50 6.47
C ALA A 425 6.68 -27.43 7.03
N ALA A 426 7.20 -26.38 7.64
CA ALA A 426 6.40 -25.25 8.08
C ALA A 426 5.69 -24.54 6.91
N TYR A 427 6.40 -24.31 5.78
CA TYR A 427 5.78 -23.78 4.57
C TYR A 427 4.73 -24.71 3.97
N ASP A 428 5.05 -26.00 3.89
CA ASP A 428 4.14 -27.02 3.36
C ASP A 428 2.83 -27.12 4.17
N SER A 429 2.91 -26.91 5.48
CA SER A 429 1.75 -26.87 6.37
C SER A 429 0.99 -25.56 6.31
N TRP A 430 1.68 -24.43 6.11
CA TRP A 430 1.10 -23.09 6.03
C TRP A 430 0.34 -22.87 4.72
N TRP A 431 0.88 -23.35 3.58
CA TRP A 431 0.32 -23.11 2.26
C TRP A 431 -1.17 -23.51 2.12
N PRO A 432 -1.62 -24.73 2.48
CA PRO A 432 -3.03 -25.11 2.35
C PRO A 432 -3.98 -24.30 3.23
N ILE A 433 -3.46 -23.68 4.30
CA ILE A 433 -4.26 -22.81 5.21
C ILE A 433 -4.54 -21.45 4.57
N VAL A 434 -3.58 -20.91 3.83
CA VAL A 434 -3.69 -19.54 3.27
C VAL A 434 -4.15 -19.52 1.82
N ASN A 435 -3.93 -20.59 1.04
CA ASN A 435 -4.26 -20.65 -0.38
C ASN A 435 -5.79 -20.56 -0.59
N PRO A 436 -6.30 -19.53 -1.27
CA PRO A 436 -7.73 -19.33 -1.43
C PRO A 436 -8.34 -20.41 -2.34
N LYS A 437 -9.44 -21.04 -1.90
CA LYS A 437 -10.19 -22.01 -2.71
C LYS A 437 -10.82 -21.38 -3.97
N ASN A 438 -11.24 -20.13 -3.86
CA ASN A 438 -11.75 -19.32 -4.96
C ASN A 438 -11.03 -17.97 -5.01
N PRO A 439 -9.97 -17.84 -5.84
CA PRO A 439 -9.16 -16.63 -5.90
C PRO A 439 -9.90 -15.39 -6.43
N ALA A 440 -10.98 -15.58 -7.20
CA ALA A 440 -11.76 -14.48 -7.77
C ALA A 440 -12.77 -13.89 -6.78
N ALA A 441 -13.28 -14.69 -5.86
CA ALA A 441 -14.39 -14.29 -5.00
C ALA A 441 -14.05 -13.11 -4.07
N GLY A 442 -14.92 -12.10 -4.07
CA GLY A 442 -14.82 -10.93 -3.22
C GLY A 442 -13.99 -9.79 -3.82
N HIS A 443 -13.58 -9.90 -5.09
CA HIS A 443 -12.86 -8.87 -5.83
C HIS A 443 -13.72 -8.22 -6.92
N GLU A 444 -14.97 -8.62 -7.06
CA GLU A 444 -15.89 -8.09 -8.06
C GLU A 444 -16.14 -6.59 -7.79
N ILE A 445 -15.89 -5.74 -8.80
CA ILE A 445 -16.20 -4.31 -8.74
C ILE A 445 -17.71 -4.13 -8.86
N LEU A 446 -18.31 -3.43 -7.90
CA LEU A 446 -19.75 -3.22 -7.86
C LEU A 446 -20.13 -2.05 -8.76
N ILE A 447 -20.90 -2.30 -9.82
CA ILE A 447 -21.40 -1.28 -10.74
C ILE A 447 -22.86 -0.93 -10.45
N GLY A 448 -23.23 0.35 -10.60
CA GLY A 448 -24.60 0.84 -10.43
C GLY A 448 -25.10 0.86 -8.98
N SER A 449 -24.19 0.91 -8.01
CA SER A 449 -24.50 1.12 -6.60
C SER A 449 -24.89 2.58 -6.34
N ASP A 450 -25.83 2.84 -5.42
CA ASP A 450 -26.15 4.19 -4.95
C ASP A 450 -24.97 4.87 -4.22
N ARG A 451 -23.95 4.10 -3.83
CA ARG A 451 -22.71 4.60 -3.21
C ARG A 451 -21.68 5.09 -4.23
N GLU A 452 -21.79 4.65 -5.48
CA GLU A 452 -20.92 5.04 -6.59
C GLU A 452 -21.64 4.83 -7.91
N ASN A 453 -22.16 5.92 -8.48
CA ASN A 453 -22.78 5.94 -9.79
C ASN A 453 -22.58 7.34 -10.40
N PRO A 454 -21.77 7.49 -11.46
CA PRO A 454 -21.14 6.42 -12.26
C PRO A 454 -19.92 5.76 -11.60
N THR A 455 -19.60 4.51 -12.03
CA THR A 455 -18.39 3.77 -11.70
C THR A 455 -17.42 3.82 -12.89
N THR A 456 -16.14 4.11 -12.66
CA THR A 456 -15.11 4.06 -13.71
C THR A 456 -14.23 2.82 -13.55
N LEU A 457 -14.30 1.89 -14.51
CA LEU A 457 -13.43 0.73 -14.61
C LEU A 457 -12.17 1.08 -15.40
N THR A 458 -11.03 0.56 -14.99
CA THR A 458 -9.76 0.75 -15.70
C THR A 458 -9.11 -0.59 -16.04
N THR A 459 -8.20 -0.58 -17.02
CA THR A 459 -7.48 -1.81 -17.40
C THR A 459 -6.50 -2.31 -16.34
N HIS A 460 -6.23 -1.55 -15.29
CA HIS A 460 -5.46 -2.01 -14.13
C HIS A 460 -6.08 -3.25 -13.47
N ASP A 461 -7.42 -3.32 -13.45
CA ASP A 461 -8.18 -4.35 -12.74
C ASP A 461 -8.67 -5.50 -13.63
N ILE A 462 -8.21 -5.55 -14.90
CA ILE A 462 -8.51 -6.66 -15.80
C ILE A 462 -7.83 -7.95 -15.33
N SER A 463 -8.58 -9.05 -15.33
CA SER A 463 -8.03 -10.40 -15.31
C SER A 463 -7.43 -10.74 -16.68
N GLY A 464 -6.12 -10.42 -16.87
CA GLY A 464 -5.45 -10.58 -18.15
C GLY A 464 -4.18 -9.75 -18.30
N GLU A 465 -3.87 -9.33 -19.53
CA GLU A 465 -2.82 -8.33 -19.82
C GLU A 465 -3.32 -6.92 -19.51
N VAL A 466 -2.57 -6.14 -18.73
CA VAL A 466 -3.02 -4.83 -18.24
C VAL A 466 -2.13 -3.69 -18.72
N ALA A 467 -2.75 -2.58 -19.10
CA ALA A 467 -2.11 -1.27 -19.06
C ALA A 467 -2.43 -0.66 -17.68
N TRP A 468 -1.41 -0.28 -16.92
CA TRP A 468 -1.57 0.15 -15.53
C TRP A 468 -1.11 1.58 -15.26
N ASN A 469 -0.57 2.28 -16.29
CA ASN A 469 -0.14 3.67 -16.15
C ASN A 469 -0.40 4.50 -17.43
N HIS A 470 -0.35 5.82 -17.30
CA HIS A 470 -0.60 6.77 -18.39
C HIS A 470 0.42 6.65 -19.55
N ASP A 471 1.66 6.28 -19.25
CA ASP A 471 2.70 6.07 -20.29
C ASP A 471 2.33 4.93 -21.23
N GLN A 472 1.80 3.83 -20.70
CA GLN A 472 1.30 2.70 -21.49
C GLN A 472 0.04 3.06 -22.31
N VAL A 473 -0.83 3.94 -21.79
CA VAL A 473 -1.97 4.49 -22.54
C VAL A 473 -1.47 5.30 -23.74
N LEU A 474 -0.47 6.16 -23.53
CA LEU A 474 0.19 6.93 -24.60
C LEU A 474 0.86 6.02 -25.63
N ALA A 475 1.54 4.98 -25.19
CA ALA A 475 2.21 3.98 -26.02
C ALA A 475 1.21 3.08 -26.80
N GLY A 476 -0.09 3.12 -26.46
CA GLY A 476 -1.07 2.21 -27.05
C GLY A 476 -0.80 0.75 -26.68
N PHE A 477 -0.47 0.49 -25.42
CA PHE A 477 -0.16 -0.85 -24.91
C PHE A 477 -1.38 -1.78 -25.06
N ARG A 478 -1.15 -3.02 -25.47
CA ARG A 478 -2.21 -4.01 -25.64
C ARG A 478 -2.66 -4.52 -24.28
N ALA A 479 -3.89 -4.15 -23.88
CA ALA A 479 -4.58 -4.73 -22.72
C ALA A 479 -5.63 -5.72 -23.22
N THR A 480 -5.81 -6.85 -22.52
CA THR A 480 -6.75 -7.91 -22.92
C THR A 480 -7.18 -8.74 -21.71
N GLY A 481 -8.45 -9.12 -21.68
CA GLY A 481 -9.03 -9.87 -20.58
C GLY A 481 -10.45 -9.40 -20.26
N TYR A 482 -10.86 -9.59 -19.01
CA TYR A 482 -12.19 -9.21 -18.53
C TYR A 482 -12.12 -8.60 -17.14
N TRP A 483 -13.09 -7.76 -16.82
CA TRP A 483 -13.32 -7.30 -15.44
C TRP A 483 -14.25 -8.27 -14.72
N GLU A 484 -13.92 -8.59 -13.48
CA GLU A 484 -14.81 -9.26 -12.54
C GLU A 484 -15.72 -8.19 -11.94
N ILE A 485 -17.02 -8.22 -12.26
CA ILE A 485 -17.99 -7.20 -11.81
C ILE A 485 -19.20 -7.84 -11.12
N GLU A 486 -19.85 -7.05 -10.28
CA GLU A 486 -21.19 -7.34 -9.79
C GLU A 486 -22.13 -6.20 -10.16
N VAL A 487 -23.23 -6.53 -10.80
CA VAL A 487 -24.33 -5.61 -11.07
C VAL A 487 -25.14 -5.45 -9.79
N ALA A 488 -25.13 -4.24 -9.19
CA ALA A 488 -25.76 -3.99 -7.90
C ALA A 488 -27.28 -4.10 -7.94
N GLN A 489 -27.89 -3.63 -9.02
CA GLN A 489 -29.35 -3.57 -9.20
C GLN A 489 -29.72 -3.91 -10.64
N THR A 490 -30.83 -4.63 -10.82
CA THR A 490 -31.42 -4.86 -12.15
C THR A 490 -31.88 -3.54 -12.75
N GLY A 491 -31.54 -3.26 -14.01
CA GLY A 491 -31.92 -2.03 -14.68
C GLY A 491 -31.16 -1.76 -15.97
N GLU A 492 -31.36 -0.56 -16.50
CA GLU A 492 -30.68 -0.05 -17.68
C GLU A 492 -29.32 0.58 -17.29
N TYR A 493 -28.28 0.24 -18.03
CA TYR A 493 -26.90 0.71 -17.83
C TYR A 493 -26.34 1.27 -19.13
N GLU A 494 -25.69 2.43 -19.05
CA GLU A 494 -24.89 3.02 -20.12
C GLU A 494 -23.40 2.75 -19.84
N PHE A 495 -22.66 2.32 -20.87
CA PHE A 495 -21.22 2.07 -20.85
C PHE A 495 -20.55 3.01 -21.86
N ALA A 496 -19.64 3.88 -21.39
CA ALA A 496 -18.87 4.77 -22.24
C ALA A 496 -17.40 4.28 -22.31
N LEU A 497 -17.04 3.66 -23.43
CA LEU A 497 -15.73 3.07 -23.70
C LEU A 497 -14.77 4.16 -24.21
N ARG A 498 -13.63 4.34 -23.54
CA ARG A 498 -12.66 5.41 -23.81
C ARG A 498 -11.24 4.89 -23.93
N ARG A 499 -10.43 5.60 -24.74
CA ARG A 499 -8.97 5.43 -24.74
C ARG A 499 -8.30 6.26 -23.63
N TYR A 500 -8.77 7.49 -23.43
CA TYR A 500 -8.27 8.42 -22.40
C TYR A 500 -9.37 8.65 -21.36
N PRO A 501 -9.01 9.04 -20.12
CA PRO A 501 -10.03 9.26 -19.10
C PRO A 501 -10.91 10.47 -19.45
N ALA A 502 -12.07 10.54 -18.82
CA ALA A 502 -13.10 11.53 -19.17
C ALA A 502 -12.60 12.97 -19.01
N GLU A 503 -11.83 13.26 -17.98
CA GLU A 503 -11.28 14.58 -17.68
C GLU A 503 -10.21 15.02 -18.69
N ALA A 504 -9.53 14.10 -19.34
CA ALA A 504 -8.58 14.41 -20.40
C ALA A 504 -9.27 14.92 -21.67
N ALA A 505 -10.54 14.54 -21.90
CA ALA A 505 -11.36 14.93 -23.06
C ALA A 505 -10.63 14.75 -24.42
N LYS A 506 -9.93 13.62 -24.61
CA LYS A 506 -9.13 13.33 -25.81
C LYS A 506 -9.82 12.28 -26.68
N PRO A 507 -9.69 12.40 -28.03
CA PRO A 507 -10.32 11.46 -28.97
C PRO A 507 -9.66 10.06 -28.90
N ILE A 508 -10.46 9.03 -29.21
CA ILE A 508 -9.99 7.64 -29.30
C ILE A 508 -8.97 7.49 -30.43
N LEU A 509 -9.26 8.09 -31.58
CA LEU A 509 -8.43 8.06 -32.79
C LEU A 509 -7.36 9.15 -32.79
N GLY A 510 -6.34 8.95 -33.61
CA GLY A 510 -5.27 9.92 -33.79
C GLY A 510 -4.23 9.89 -32.66
N THR A 511 -3.47 10.98 -32.60
CA THR A 511 -2.42 11.17 -31.60
C THR A 511 -2.67 12.43 -30.79
N ILE A 512 -2.32 12.42 -29.53
CA ILE A 512 -2.33 13.61 -28.66
C ILE A 512 -0.91 14.02 -28.28
N PRO A 513 -0.63 15.29 -27.98
CA PRO A 513 0.64 15.69 -27.38
C PRO A 513 0.85 14.94 -26.07
N VAL A 514 2.09 14.50 -25.82
CA VAL A 514 2.47 13.96 -24.51
C VAL A 514 2.48 15.12 -23.50
N PRO A 515 1.77 14.99 -22.37
CA PRO A 515 1.79 16.03 -21.33
C PRO A 515 3.23 16.25 -20.81
N ASP A 516 3.67 17.51 -20.70
CA ASP A 516 5.01 17.85 -20.22
C ASP A 516 5.31 17.32 -18.83
N LYS A 517 4.31 17.27 -17.97
CA LYS A 517 4.39 16.65 -16.64
C LYS A 517 4.85 15.18 -16.69
N LEU A 518 4.50 14.42 -17.72
CA LEU A 518 4.90 13.03 -17.89
C LEU A 518 6.29 12.87 -18.51
N LYS A 519 6.82 13.91 -19.15
CA LYS A 519 8.20 13.91 -19.70
C LYS A 519 9.28 14.06 -18.64
N SER A 520 8.93 14.63 -17.48
CA SER A 520 9.88 14.87 -16.38
C SER A 520 10.15 13.63 -15.51
N PHE A 521 9.59 12.51 -15.86
CA PHE A 521 9.81 11.27 -15.15
C PHE A 521 11.14 10.64 -15.53
N HIS A 522 12.15 10.74 -14.67
CA HIS A 522 13.37 9.94 -14.81
C HIS A 522 13.07 8.50 -14.35
N TYR A 523 12.84 7.61 -15.31
CA TYR A 523 12.50 6.23 -15.00
C TYR A 523 13.66 5.28 -15.29
N PHE A 524 13.93 4.42 -14.30
CA PHE A 524 14.84 3.28 -14.44
C PHE A 524 14.19 2.08 -15.11
N THR A 525 12.88 2.13 -15.38
CA THR A 525 12.16 0.97 -15.87
C THR A 525 11.66 1.19 -17.29
N LYS A 526 11.72 0.13 -18.09
CA LYS A 526 11.16 0.08 -19.46
C LYS A 526 9.66 0.43 -19.56
N HIS A 527 8.96 0.54 -18.42
CA HIS A 527 7.51 0.72 -18.35
C HIS A 527 7.04 2.17 -18.47
N TYR A 528 7.96 3.14 -18.48
CA TYR A 528 7.66 4.58 -18.51
C TYR A 528 8.52 5.37 -19.52
N LYS A 529 9.02 4.69 -20.53
CA LYS A 529 9.96 5.31 -21.48
C LYS A 529 9.27 6.02 -22.65
N TYR A 530 7.97 5.80 -22.85
CA TYR A 530 7.32 6.34 -24.03
C TYR A 530 7.19 7.86 -23.96
N ALA A 531 6.69 8.40 -22.84
CA ALA A 531 6.54 9.84 -22.65
C ALA A 531 7.88 10.59 -22.67
N GLU A 532 8.95 9.97 -22.18
CA GLU A 532 10.32 10.54 -22.19
C GLU A 532 10.88 10.68 -23.61
N THR A 533 10.51 9.78 -24.52
CA THR A 533 11.14 9.66 -25.86
C THR A 533 10.26 10.10 -27.01
N HIS A 534 8.97 10.42 -26.77
CA HIS A 534 8.02 10.77 -27.81
C HIS A 534 7.28 12.07 -27.50
N GLU A 535 7.06 12.89 -28.51
CA GLU A 535 6.29 14.13 -28.41
C GLU A 535 4.78 13.91 -28.49
N ARG A 536 4.35 12.79 -29.06
CA ARG A 536 2.93 12.46 -29.25
C ARG A 536 2.65 10.99 -28.92
N SER A 537 1.42 10.71 -28.48
CA SER A 537 0.96 9.33 -28.27
C SER A 537 0.96 8.54 -29.59
N LYS A 538 1.06 7.23 -29.49
CA LYS A 538 0.92 6.32 -30.64
C LYS A 538 -0.50 6.35 -31.19
N ALA A 539 -0.67 6.46 -32.50
CA ALA A 539 -1.97 6.28 -33.13
C ALA A 539 -2.40 4.81 -33.06
N LEU A 540 -3.69 4.58 -32.76
CA LEU A 540 -4.29 3.24 -32.83
C LEU A 540 -5.31 3.21 -33.99
N PRO A 541 -5.20 2.26 -34.94
CA PRO A 541 -6.10 2.16 -36.09
C PRO A 541 -7.43 1.49 -35.69
N VAL A 542 -8.12 2.02 -34.67
CA VAL A 542 -9.39 1.48 -34.20
C VAL A 542 -10.47 1.72 -35.26
N SER A 543 -11.20 0.68 -35.60
CA SER A 543 -12.33 0.72 -36.53
C SER A 543 -13.65 0.32 -35.89
N SER A 544 -13.61 -0.46 -34.81
CA SER A 544 -14.80 -0.85 -34.06
C SER A 544 -14.52 -0.94 -32.56
N ALA A 545 -15.60 -0.85 -31.79
CA ALA A 545 -15.63 -1.11 -30.36
C ALA A 545 -16.69 -2.16 -30.05
N SER A 546 -16.37 -3.13 -29.19
CA SER A 546 -17.31 -4.16 -28.75
C SER A 546 -17.42 -4.20 -27.23
N LEU A 547 -18.61 -4.61 -26.74
CA LEU A 547 -18.91 -4.83 -25.34
C LEU A 547 -19.67 -6.13 -25.16
N LYS A 548 -19.28 -6.96 -24.18
CA LYS A 548 -19.98 -8.19 -23.80
C LYS A 548 -20.12 -8.28 -22.30
N ILE A 549 -21.32 -8.52 -21.81
CA ILE A 549 -21.64 -8.68 -20.39
C ILE A 549 -22.71 -9.77 -20.24
N GLY A 550 -22.34 -10.90 -19.67
CA GLY A 550 -23.25 -12.05 -19.59
C GLY A 550 -23.79 -12.46 -20.96
N SER A 551 -25.10 -12.38 -21.17
CA SER A 551 -25.75 -12.67 -22.45
C SER A 551 -25.84 -11.45 -23.39
N PHE A 552 -25.56 -10.24 -22.93
CA PHE A 552 -25.52 -9.05 -23.78
C PHE A 552 -24.21 -9.00 -24.57
N GLY A 553 -24.32 -8.74 -25.88
CA GLY A 553 -23.18 -8.52 -26.76
C GLY A 553 -23.55 -7.52 -27.87
N ALA A 554 -22.69 -6.54 -28.08
CA ALA A 554 -22.87 -5.53 -29.13
C ALA A 554 -21.52 -5.04 -29.66
N GLU A 555 -21.52 -4.62 -30.93
CA GLU A 555 -20.39 -4.00 -31.60
C GLU A 555 -20.84 -2.73 -32.31
N ARG A 556 -19.98 -1.71 -32.37
CA ARG A 556 -20.22 -0.45 -33.08
C ARG A 556 -18.98 -0.04 -33.87
N ASN A 557 -19.19 0.40 -35.08
CA ASN A 557 -18.11 1.01 -35.86
C ASN A 557 -17.68 2.34 -35.23
N LEU A 558 -16.40 2.65 -35.34
CA LEU A 558 -15.83 3.92 -34.87
C LEU A 558 -15.60 4.86 -36.06
N PRO A 559 -16.47 5.87 -36.31
CA PRO A 559 -16.25 6.86 -37.35
C PRO A 559 -15.11 7.81 -36.98
N GLY A 560 -14.43 8.37 -38.01
CA GLY A 560 -13.40 9.38 -37.78
C GLY A 560 -13.98 10.67 -37.17
N LYS A 561 -15.14 11.09 -37.67
CA LYS A 561 -15.95 12.21 -37.13
C LYS A 561 -17.43 11.88 -37.22
N THR A 562 -18.22 12.38 -36.27
CA THR A 562 -19.67 12.21 -36.23
C THR A 562 -20.32 13.30 -35.36
N LEU A 563 -21.64 13.33 -35.30
CA LEU A 563 -22.39 14.13 -34.34
C LEU A 563 -22.55 13.36 -33.01
N ALA A 564 -22.74 14.11 -31.92
CA ALA A 564 -23.11 13.53 -30.64
C ALA A 564 -24.44 12.78 -30.76
N SER A 565 -24.53 11.60 -30.16
CA SER A 565 -25.74 10.75 -30.22
C SER A 565 -25.81 9.85 -28.98
N ALA A 566 -26.80 8.97 -28.93
CA ALA A 566 -26.85 7.91 -27.92
C ALA A 566 -25.63 6.97 -27.99
N ASP A 567 -25.02 6.84 -29.18
CA ASP A 567 -23.90 5.91 -29.44
C ASP A 567 -22.52 6.53 -29.29
N TYR A 568 -22.42 7.87 -29.38
CA TYR A 568 -21.11 8.55 -29.39
C TYR A 568 -21.11 9.82 -28.55
N GLN A 569 -20.08 9.97 -27.72
CA GLN A 569 -19.68 11.26 -27.14
C GLN A 569 -18.59 11.85 -28.02
N VAL A 570 -18.72 13.12 -28.39
CA VAL A 570 -17.77 13.80 -29.28
C VAL A 570 -17.30 15.12 -28.66
N ASN A 571 -16.16 15.64 -29.15
CA ASN A 571 -15.72 17.02 -28.88
C ASN A 571 -16.36 18.03 -29.87
N ALA A 572 -15.99 19.29 -29.74
CA ALA A 572 -16.51 20.38 -30.63
C ALA A 572 -16.13 20.19 -32.10
N GLN A 573 -15.12 19.40 -32.42
CA GLN A 573 -14.65 19.07 -33.77
C GLN A 573 -15.34 17.80 -34.34
N GLY A 574 -16.27 17.20 -33.61
CA GLY A 574 -16.95 15.96 -33.97
C GLY A 574 -16.11 14.69 -33.82
N GLU A 575 -14.93 14.76 -33.17
CA GLU A 575 -14.07 13.60 -32.91
C GLU A 575 -14.61 12.79 -31.74
N VAL A 576 -14.62 11.44 -31.88
CA VAL A 576 -15.20 10.54 -30.87
C VAL A 576 -14.33 10.42 -29.64
N LEU A 577 -14.87 10.84 -28.50
CA LEU A 577 -14.27 10.72 -27.17
C LEU A 577 -14.65 9.42 -26.48
N ALA A 578 -15.87 8.93 -26.71
CA ALA A 578 -16.34 7.65 -26.20
C ALA A 578 -17.35 6.99 -27.16
N VAL A 579 -17.27 5.66 -27.24
CA VAL A 579 -18.32 4.81 -27.84
C VAL A 579 -19.23 4.33 -26.71
N LYS A 580 -20.55 4.52 -26.88
CA LYS A 580 -21.53 4.21 -25.85
C LYS A 580 -22.33 2.97 -26.20
N PHE A 581 -22.65 2.19 -25.17
CA PHE A 581 -23.56 1.04 -25.25
C PHE A 581 -24.59 1.14 -24.14
N THR A 582 -25.83 0.75 -24.43
CA THR A 582 -26.88 0.62 -23.43
C THR A 582 -27.29 -0.84 -23.32
N ALA A 583 -27.39 -1.35 -22.11
CA ALA A 583 -27.76 -2.72 -21.82
C ALA A 583 -28.71 -2.82 -20.61
N ASN A 584 -29.74 -3.67 -20.72
CA ASN A 584 -30.56 -4.07 -19.58
C ASN A 584 -29.88 -5.23 -18.88
N LEU A 585 -29.44 -5.03 -17.63
CA LEU A 585 -28.71 -6.02 -16.86
C LEU A 585 -29.55 -6.51 -15.68
N LYS A 586 -29.35 -7.78 -15.31
CA LYS A 586 -29.86 -8.36 -14.07
C LYS A 586 -28.78 -8.23 -12.98
N ALA A 587 -29.24 -7.98 -11.74
CA ALA A 587 -28.36 -7.97 -10.57
C ALA A 587 -27.62 -9.32 -10.42
N GLY A 588 -26.34 -9.25 -10.03
CA GLY A 588 -25.49 -10.42 -9.76
C GLY A 588 -24.08 -10.32 -10.36
N ILE A 589 -23.26 -11.31 -10.04
CA ILE A 589 -21.85 -11.41 -10.47
C ILE A 589 -21.80 -11.85 -11.93
N THR A 590 -20.95 -11.17 -12.72
CA THR A 590 -20.72 -11.47 -14.13
C THR A 590 -19.33 -10.98 -14.59
N LYS A 591 -18.99 -11.24 -15.83
CA LYS A 591 -17.78 -10.73 -16.49
C LYS A 591 -18.17 -9.67 -17.51
N LEU A 592 -17.32 -8.64 -17.58
CA LEU A 592 -17.37 -7.61 -18.61
C LEU A 592 -16.13 -7.76 -19.51
N GLU A 593 -16.34 -7.94 -20.80
CA GLU A 593 -15.31 -7.93 -21.83
C GLU A 593 -15.56 -6.73 -22.76
N ALA A 594 -14.52 -5.98 -23.12
CA ALA A 594 -14.62 -4.89 -24.08
C ALA A 594 -13.36 -4.82 -24.94
N SER A 595 -13.51 -4.37 -26.18
CA SER A 595 -12.43 -4.37 -27.15
C SER A 595 -12.50 -3.18 -28.09
N PHE A 596 -11.34 -2.64 -28.46
CA PHE A 596 -11.12 -1.84 -29.66
C PHE A 596 -10.40 -2.72 -30.70
N SER A 597 -10.97 -2.79 -31.92
CA SER A 597 -10.46 -3.64 -33.00
C SER A 597 -10.19 -2.82 -34.28
N ASP A 598 -9.29 -3.33 -35.14
CA ASP A 598 -9.00 -2.74 -36.45
C ASP A 598 -10.02 -3.18 -37.52
N LYS A 599 -9.84 -2.71 -38.76
CA LYS A 599 -10.71 -3.05 -39.90
C LYS A 599 -10.79 -4.55 -40.22
N ALA A 600 -9.78 -5.32 -39.83
CA ALA A 600 -9.75 -6.77 -40.02
C ALA A 600 -10.40 -7.52 -38.84
N GLY A 601 -10.94 -6.80 -37.85
CA GLY A 601 -11.49 -7.41 -36.63
C GLY A 601 -10.43 -7.84 -35.62
N LYS A 602 -9.15 -7.51 -35.85
CA LYS A 602 -8.06 -7.87 -34.92
C LYS A 602 -8.15 -7.01 -33.67
N HIS A 603 -8.18 -7.65 -32.51
CA HIS A 603 -8.13 -6.98 -31.22
C HIS A 603 -6.82 -6.15 -31.08
N LEU A 604 -6.96 -4.85 -30.84
CA LEU A 604 -5.87 -3.92 -30.60
C LEU A 604 -5.59 -3.78 -29.09
N THR A 605 -6.61 -3.44 -28.33
CA THR A 605 -6.57 -3.29 -26.87
C THR A 605 -7.99 -3.27 -26.29
N ALA A 606 -8.14 -3.61 -25.01
CA ALA A 606 -9.33 -3.20 -24.27
C ALA A 606 -9.40 -1.66 -24.17
N PRO A 607 -10.59 -1.04 -24.06
CA PRO A 607 -10.72 0.35 -23.65
C PRO A 607 -10.00 0.55 -22.31
N TYR A 608 -9.10 1.53 -22.24
CA TYR A 608 -8.37 1.72 -20.98
C TYR A 608 -9.27 2.22 -19.85
N TYR A 609 -10.38 2.87 -20.20
CA TYR A 609 -11.38 3.40 -19.27
C TYR A 609 -12.79 3.06 -19.77
N ILE A 610 -13.64 2.61 -18.86
CA ILE A 610 -15.08 2.39 -19.10
C ILE A 610 -15.85 3.10 -17.98
N THR A 611 -16.62 4.14 -18.33
CA THR A 611 -17.54 4.74 -17.38
C THR A 611 -18.87 4.02 -17.47
N VAL A 612 -19.34 3.47 -16.37
CA VAL A 612 -20.60 2.72 -16.25
C VAL A 612 -21.60 3.55 -15.45
N THR A 613 -22.74 3.85 -16.02
CA THR A 613 -23.81 4.63 -15.38
C THR A 613 -25.11 3.83 -15.37
N ARG A 614 -25.67 3.55 -14.20
CA ARG A 614 -27.03 3.06 -14.07
C ARG A 614 -27.98 4.24 -14.30
N LYS A 615 -28.99 4.06 -15.18
CA LYS A 615 -29.99 5.07 -15.53
C LYS A 615 -31.14 5.12 -14.50
#